data_1e7efdfe07b0b238296fa3b7598569e2
#
_entry.id   1e7efdfe07b0b238296fa3b7598569e2
#
_cell.length_a   1.000
_cell.length_b   1.000
_cell.length_c   1.000
_cell.angle_alpha   90.00
_cell.angle_beta   90.00
_cell.angle_gamma   90.00
#
_symmetry.space_group_name_H-M   'P 1'
#
loop_
_entity.id
_entity.type
_entity.pdbx_description
1 polymer ?
#
loop_
_entity_poly.entity_id
_entity_poly.type
_entity_poly.pdbx_seq_one_letter_code
_entity_poly.pdbx_strand_id
1 'polypeptide(L)'
;HLLLSTPEAAALAALARDYRPILVLDAHEFTVAGRYLEKFNAVQRHDALLQYATTPGVPEFFTKASREWYHEPIVAALNGQSLSHEWYHTTSQNLQDLTVSMGGTRPDTLRNVSGLKNAVGFLVETRGIGLGHHHIQRRVHTHITAISSALRSTAERASSLEQVRSFV
;
A
#
# COMPACT_ATOMS: atom_id res chain seq x y z
N HIS A 1 -10.97 -9.87 -1.83
CA HIS A 1 -10.50 -10.40 -0.53
C HIS A 1 -11.65 -10.82 0.40
N LEU A 2 -12.85 -10.28 0.25
CA LEU A 2 -13.99 -10.66 1.13
C LEU A 2 -14.59 -12.02 0.77
N LEU A 3 -14.68 -12.34 -0.52
CA LEU A 3 -15.33 -13.58 -0.99
C LEU A 3 -14.43 -14.82 -0.93
N LEU A 4 -13.09 -14.63 -0.80
CA LEU A 4 -12.10 -15.72 -0.79
C LEU A 4 -12.32 -16.74 -1.92
N SER A 5 -12.72 -16.25 -3.10
CA SER A 5 -13.16 -17.08 -4.23
C SER A 5 -12.03 -17.81 -4.95
N THR A 6 -10.77 -17.46 -4.64
CA THR A 6 -9.58 -18.13 -5.20
C THR A 6 -8.79 -18.84 -4.11
N PRO A 7 -8.06 -19.92 -4.43
CA PRO A 7 -7.20 -20.62 -3.47
C PRO A 7 -6.15 -19.71 -2.84
N GLU A 8 -5.58 -18.77 -3.62
CA GLU A 8 -4.60 -17.81 -3.15
C GLU A 8 -5.19 -16.86 -2.11
N ALA A 9 -6.38 -16.31 -2.37
CA ALA A 9 -7.07 -15.44 -1.43
C ALA A 9 -7.41 -16.17 -0.12
N ALA A 10 -7.85 -17.43 -0.22
CA ALA A 10 -8.13 -18.28 0.94
C ALA A 10 -6.85 -18.57 1.74
N ALA A 11 -5.73 -18.88 1.07
CA ALA A 11 -4.45 -19.13 1.71
C ALA A 11 -3.92 -17.89 2.44
N LEU A 12 -3.97 -16.71 1.81
CA LEU A 12 -3.56 -15.45 2.44
C LEU A 12 -4.43 -15.10 3.66
N ALA A 13 -5.75 -15.35 3.56
CA ALA A 13 -6.65 -15.13 4.69
C ALA A 13 -6.36 -16.10 5.84
N ALA A 14 -6.00 -17.36 5.55
CA ALA A 14 -5.58 -18.34 6.56
C ALA A 14 -4.28 -17.91 7.24
N LEU A 15 -3.26 -17.50 6.47
CA LEU A 15 -2.02 -16.95 7.03
C LEU A 15 -2.28 -15.77 7.95
N ALA A 16 -3.09 -14.80 7.52
CA ALA A 16 -3.43 -13.62 8.32
C ALA A 16 -4.20 -14.00 9.61
N ARG A 17 -5.04 -15.04 9.57
CA ARG A 17 -5.75 -15.57 10.74
C ARG A 17 -4.81 -16.27 11.71
N ASP A 18 -3.94 -17.12 11.18
CA ASP A 18 -3.11 -18.03 11.99
C ASP A 18 -1.91 -17.31 12.62
N TYR A 19 -1.27 -16.44 11.88
CA TYR A 19 -0.09 -15.67 12.34
C TYR A 19 -0.43 -14.29 12.93
N ARG A 20 -1.61 -13.76 12.66
CA ARG A 20 -2.07 -12.45 13.16
C ARG A 20 -0.98 -11.36 13.04
N PRO A 21 -0.51 -11.06 11.82
CA PRO A 21 0.61 -10.13 11.61
C PRO A 21 0.27 -8.73 12.15
N ILE A 22 1.28 -8.04 12.67
CA ILE A 22 1.18 -6.64 13.09
C ILE A 22 1.15 -5.72 11.86
N LEU A 23 1.95 -6.06 10.84
CA LEU A 23 2.09 -5.34 9.58
C LEU A 23 1.83 -6.27 8.40
N VAL A 24 1.04 -5.80 7.46
CA VAL A 24 0.85 -6.43 6.15
C VAL A 24 1.29 -5.43 5.08
N LEU A 25 2.39 -5.74 4.40
CA LEU A 25 2.87 -4.97 3.25
C LEU A 25 2.36 -5.59 1.96
N ASP A 26 1.66 -4.81 1.18
CA ASP A 26 1.09 -5.19 -0.11
C ASP A 26 1.92 -4.52 -1.22
N ALA A 27 2.76 -5.31 -1.90
CA ALA A 27 3.71 -4.82 -2.89
C ALA A 27 3.17 -5.04 -4.30
N HIS A 28 2.94 -3.96 -5.02
CA HIS A 28 2.33 -3.93 -6.34
C HIS A 28 3.12 -3.07 -7.34
N GLU A 29 2.65 -3.08 -8.58
CA GLU A 29 3.06 -2.13 -9.61
C GLU A 29 1.84 -1.47 -10.24
N PHE A 30 1.91 -0.17 -10.49
CA PHE A 30 0.86 0.56 -11.20
C PHE A 30 1.14 0.70 -12.70
N THR A 31 0.08 0.92 -13.48
CA THR A 31 0.16 1.20 -14.91
C THR A 31 0.62 2.62 -15.15
N VAL A 32 1.73 2.79 -15.87
CA VAL A 32 2.36 4.10 -16.11
C VAL A 32 1.57 4.94 -17.11
N ALA A 33 1.08 4.32 -18.17
CA ALA A 33 0.35 4.96 -19.26
C ALA A 33 -1.12 4.49 -19.28
N GLY A 34 -1.46 3.52 -20.11
CA GLY A 34 -2.79 2.92 -20.17
C GLY A 34 -3.94 3.93 -20.13
N ARG A 35 -4.93 3.67 -19.28
CA ARG A 35 -6.10 4.55 -19.11
C ARG A 35 -5.75 5.97 -18.66
N TYR A 36 -4.66 6.12 -17.93
CA TYR A 36 -4.22 7.45 -17.50
C TYR A 36 -3.79 8.29 -18.69
N LEU A 37 -3.03 7.70 -19.61
CA LEU A 37 -2.65 8.37 -20.88
C LEU A 37 -3.86 8.67 -21.76
N GLU A 38 -4.78 7.70 -21.92
CA GLU A 38 -5.97 7.84 -22.76
C GLU A 38 -6.89 8.97 -22.28
N LYS A 39 -7.03 9.15 -20.94
CA LYS A 39 -7.90 10.15 -20.35
C LYS A 39 -7.29 11.54 -20.24
N PHE A 40 -6.04 11.59 -19.81
CA PHE A 40 -5.41 12.83 -19.37
C PHE A 40 -4.28 13.30 -20.29
N ASN A 41 -3.99 12.54 -21.35
CA ASN A 41 -2.83 12.76 -22.22
C ASN A 41 -1.53 12.95 -21.39
N ALA A 42 -1.40 12.17 -20.32
CA ALA A 42 -0.30 12.24 -19.38
C ALA A 42 0.11 10.84 -18.93
N VAL A 43 1.31 10.71 -18.39
CA VAL A 43 1.82 9.49 -17.78
C VAL A 43 2.06 9.70 -16.30
N GLN A 44 1.87 8.65 -15.51
CA GLN A 44 2.21 8.67 -14.10
C GLN A 44 3.73 8.64 -13.93
N ARG A 45 4.30 9.64 -13.28
CA ARG A 45 5.75 9.85 -13.22
C ARG A 45 6.41 9.39 -11.90
N HIS A 46 5.62 9.20 -10.84
CA HIS A 46 6.16 8.87 -9.53
C HIS A 46 6.81 7.50 -9.51
N ASP A 47 7.86 7.33 -8.70
CA ASP A 47 8.53 6.05 -8.50
C ASP A 47 7.70 5.13 -7.62
N ALA A 48 6.99 5.70 -6.64
CA ALA A 48 6.10 4.98 -5.73
C ALA A 48 4.75 5.66 -5.57
N LEU A 49 3.70 4.85 -5.42
CA LEU A 49 2.40 5.25 -4.88
C LEU A 49 2.20 4.52 -3.56
N LEU A 50 1.79 5.25 -2.53
CA LEU A 50 1.72 4.76 -1.16
C LEU A 50 0.33 4.94 -0.59
N GLN A 51 -0.17 3.94 0.15
CA GLN A 51 -1.41 4.09 0.92
C GLN A 51 -1.48 3.11 2.08
N TYR A 52 -1.98 3.56 3.23
CA TYR A 52 -2.40 2.69 4.34
C TYR A 52 -3.92 2.49 4.34
N ALA A 53 -4.44 1.74 5.30
CA ALA A 53 -5.88 1.49 5.43
C ALA A 53 -6.66 2.81 5.65
N THR A 54 -7.70 3.01 4.83
CA THR A 54 -8.56 4.22 4.85
C THR A 54 -10.04 3.87 5.02
N THR A 55 -10.37 2.58 5.24
CA THR A 55 -11.74 2.15 5.45
C THR A 55 -12.28 2.63 6.81
N PRO A 56 -13.56 3.04 6.91
CA PRO A 56 -14.19 3.32 8.19
C PRO A 56 -14.14 2.10 9.12
N GLY A 57 -14.02 2.35 10.42
CA GLY A 57 -13.96 1.30 11.43
C GLY A 57 -12.55 0.82 11.78
N VAL A 58 -11.52 1.29 11.10
CA VAL A 58 -10.14 1.09 11.57
C VAL A 58 -9.93 1.94 12.83
N PRO A 59 -9.46 1.37 13.94
CA PRO A 59 -9.21 2.14 15.16
C PRO A 59 -8.22 3.30 14.92
N GLU A 60 -8.48 4.45 15.54
CA GLU A 60 -7.69 5.67 15.35
C GLU A 60 -6.19 5.44 15.62
N PHE A 61 -5.87 4.61 16.61
CA PHE A 61 -4.48 4.25 16.89
C PHE A 61 -3.78 3.66 15.68
N PHE A 62 -4.42 2.71 14.97
CA PHE A 62 -3.82 2.08 13.78
C PHE A 62 -3.71 3.06 12.61
N THR A 63 -4.65 3.96 12.44
CA THR A 63 -4.56 5.03 11.45
C THR A 63 -3.39 5.97 11.75
N LYS A 64 -3.24 6.38 13.01
CA LYS A 64 -2.13 7.21 13.47
C LYS A 64 -0.79 6.50 13.33
N ALA A 65 -0.69 5.24 13.77
CA ALA A 65 0.50 4.42 13.62
C ALA A 65 0.87 4.22 12.13
N SER A 66 -0.11 3.96 11.27
CA SER A 66 0.11 3.83 9.82
C SER A 66 0.74 5.09 9.22
N ARG A 67 0.30 6.27 9.66
CA ARG A 67 0.86 7.54 9.21
C ARG A 67 2.25 7.79 9.79
N GLU A 68 2.36 7.84 11.13
CA GLU A 68 3.56 8.35 11.81
C GLU A 68 4.69 7.32 11.85
N TRP A 69 4.36 6.03 11.92
CA TRP A 69 5.35 4.96 12.07
C TRP A 69 5.71 4.26 10.77
N TYR A 70 4.90 4.43 9.71
CA TYR A 70 5.16 3.80 8.42
C TYR A 70 5.22 4.79 7.26
N HIS A 71 4.15 5.55 7.01
CA HIS A 71 4.11 6.46 5.87
C HIS A 71 5.22 7.51 5.93
N GLU A 72 5.33 8.25 7.01
CA GLU A 72 6.34 9.31 7.16
C GLU A 72 7.78 8.78 7.07
N PRO A 73 8.18 7.68 7.75
CA PRO A 73 9.50 7.09 7.59
C PRO A 73 9.78 6.56 6.18
N ILE A 74 8.79 5.94 5.52
CA ILE A 74 8.93 5.48 4.12
C ILE A 74 9.17 6.66 3.19
N VAL A 75 8.40 7.72 3.33
CA VAL A 75 8.55 8.97 2.56
C VAL A 75 9.94 9.57 2.78
N ALA A 76 10.40 9.64 4.01
CA ALA A 76 11.74 10.14 4.33
C ALA A 76 12.84 9.26 3.67
N ALA A 77 12.68 7.93 3.72
CA ALA A 77 13.63 7.00 3.11
C ALA A 77 13.66 7.13 1.58
N LEU A 78 12.49 7.24 0.93
CA LEU A 78 12.38 7.45 -0.53
C LEU A 78 13.03 8.79 -0.94
N ASN A 79 12.72 9.86 -0.23
CA ASN A 79 13.31 11.18 -0.49
C ASN A 79 14.84 11.16 -0.34
N GLY A 80 15.36 10.47 0.66
CA GLY A 80 16.80 10.28 0.87
C GLY A 80 17.51 9.53 -0.28
N GLN A 81 16.76 8.79 -1.08
CA GLN A 81 17.24 8.09 -2.27
C GLN A 81 16.85 8.80 -3.59
N SER A 82 16.35 10.03 -3.53
CA SER A 82 15.85 10.78 -4.70
C SER A 82 14.79 10.00 -5.49
N LEU A 83 13.91 9.28 -4.78
CA LEU A 83 12.78 8.54 -5.32
C LEU A 83 11.51 9.35 -5.08
N SER A 84 10.80 9.65 -6.16
CA SER A 84 9.54 10.40 -6.11
C SER A 84 8.39 9.51 -5.64
N HIS A 85 7.48 10.09 -4.89
CA HIS A 85 6.31 9.37 -4.37
C HIS A 85 5.06 10.24 -4.39
N GLU A 86 3.90 9.61 -4.31
CA GLU A 86 2.61 10.26 -4.16
C GLU A 86 1.65 9.32 -3.41
N TRP A 87 0.54 9.86 -2.95
CA TRP A 87 -0.56 9.06 -2.44
C TRP A 87 -1.16 8.20 -3.55
N TYR A 88 -1.50 6.95 -3.25
CA TYR A 88 -2.10 6.04 -4.21
C TYR A 88 -3.39 6.62 -4.78
N HIS A 89 -3.45 6.64 -6.09
CA HIS A 89 -4.61 7.12 -6.83
C HIS A 89 -4.85 6.25 -8.06
N THR A 90 -6.10 6.22 -8.49
CA THR A 90 -6.56 5.45 -9.65
C THR A 90 -7.65 6.22 -10.41
N THR A 91 -8.00 5.75 -11.58
CA THR A 91 -9.11 6.29 -12.37
C THR A 91 -10.00 5.16 -12.88
N SER A 92 -11.27 5.46 -13.15
CA SER A 92 -12.24 4.48 -13.65
C SER A 92 -11.92 4.02 -15.09
N GLN A 93 -12.55 2.94 -15.52
CA GLN A 93 -12.44 2.44 -16.91
C GLN A 93 -13.21 3.29 -17.94
N ASN A 94 -14.13 4.14 -17.49
CA ASN A 94 -14.89 5.02 -18.36
C ASN A 94 -14.02 6.18 -18.82
N LEU A 95 -13.76 6.30 -20.13
CA LEU A 95 -12.91 7.34 -20.72
C LEU A 95 -13.49 8.76 -20.58
N GLN A 96 -14.81 8.90 -20.43
CA GLN A 96 -15.49 10.18 -20.25
C GLN A 96 -15.46 10.67 -18.80
N ASP A 97 -15.16 9.80 -17.85
CA ASP A 97 -15.04 10.14 -16.43
C ASP A 97 -13.60 10.55 -16.12
N LEU A 98 -13.34 11.82 -16.00
CA LEU A 98 -12.02 12.37 -15.70
C LEU A 98 -11.70 12.41 -14.20
N THR A 99 -12.46 11.69 -13.37
CA THR A 99 -12.22 11.62 -11.93
C THR A 99 -10.97 10.81 -11.62
N VAL A 100 -10.14 11.32 -10.72
CA VAL A 100 -9.06 10.62 -10.06
C VAL A 100 -9.46 10.34 -8.61
N SER A 101 -9.45 9.09 -8.21
CA SER A 101 -9.78 8.66 -6.85
C SER A 101 -8.51 8.41 -6.06
N MET A 102 -8.41 8.98 -4.85
CA MET A 102 -7.25 8.83 -3.95
C MET A 102 -7.34 7.52 -3.13
N GLY A 103 -7.44 6.41 -3.84
CA GLY A 103 -7.67 5.09 -3.27
C GLY A 103 -9.11 4.90 -2.77
N GLY A 104 -9.47 3.67 -2.44
CA GLY A 104 -10.83 3.34 -2.01
C GLY A 104 -10.92 3.12 -0.51
N THR A 105 -12.09 3.41 0.04
CA THR A 105 -12.44 3.11 1.44
C THR A 105 -13.14 1.76 1.59
N ARG A 106 -13.36 1.03 0.50
CA ARG A 106 -14.05 -0.26 0.52
C ARG A 106 -13.21 -1.33 1.22
N PRO A 107 -13.83 -2.24 2.00
CA PRO A 107 -13.11 -3.29 2.72
C PRO A 107 -12.75 -4.49 1.82
N ASP A 108 -12.55 -4.28 0.53
CA ASP A 108 -12.23 -5.30 -0.46
C ASP A 108 -10.77 -5.28 -0.94
N THR A 109 -9.93 -4.42 -0.35
CA THR A 109 -8.49 -4.39 -0.59
C THR A 109 -7.72 -4.96 0.61
N LEU A 110 -6.53 -5.53 0.36
CA LEU A 110 -5.74 -6.15 1.42
C LEU A 110 -5.38 -5.17 2.55
N ARG A 111 -4.98 -3.94 2.22
CA ARG A 111 -4.68 -2.92 3.23
C ARG A 111 -5.88 -2.60 4.13
N ASN A 112 -7.09 -2.46 3.55
CA ASN A 112 -8.29 -2.13 4.30
C ASN A 112 -8.77 -3.30 5.17
N VAL A 113 -8.76 -4.52 4.63
CA VAL A 113 -9.07 -5.72 5.42
C VAL A 113 -8.09 -5.90 6.58
N SER A 114 -6.81 -5.64 6.35
CA SER A 114 -5.79 -5.72 7.41
C SER A 114 -6.05 -4.70 8.51
N GLY A 115 -6.40 -3.45 8.16
CA GLY A 115 -6.78 -2.42 9.13
C GLY A 115 -7.97 -2.83 10.00
N LEU A 116 -9.01 -3.43 9.39
CA LEU A 116 -10.18 -3.95 10.11
C LEU A 116 -9.86 -5.17 11.00
N LYS A 117 -8.70 -5.79 10.81
CA LYS A 117 -8.18 -6.88 11.66
C LYS A 117 -7.14 -6.39 12.67
N ASN A 118 -7.13 -5.11 12.97
CA ASN A 118 -6.20 -4.50 13.92
C ASN A 118 -4.72 -4.76 13.56
N ALA A 119 -4.40 -4.59 12.27
CA ALA A 119 -3.04 -4.64 11.75
C ALA A 119 -2.78 -3.38 10.90
N VAL A 120 -1.54 -2.96 10.81
CA VAL A 120 -1.15 -1.95 9.84
C VAL A 120 -1.16 -2.59 8.45
N GLY A 121 -2.11 -2.20 7.60
CA GLY A 121 -2.14 -2.57 6.19
C GLY A 121 -1.53 -1.45 5.35
N PHE A 122 -0.46 -1.73 4.60
CA PHE A 122 0.25 -0.72 3.84
C PHE A 122 0.53 -1.17 2.41
N LEU A 123 0.10 -0.36 1.44
CA LEU A 123 0.31 -0.57 0.01
C LEU A 123 1.53 0.23 -0.45
N VAL A 124 2.42 -0.44 -1.19
CA VAL A 124 3.52 0.17 -1.94
C VAL A 124 3.41 -0.28 -3.38
N GLU A 125 3.09 0.63 -4.28
CA GLU A 125 3.11 0.36 -5.71
C GLU A 125 4.28 1.07 -6.38
N THR A 126 5.03 0.36 -7.22
CA THR A 126 6.04 0.99 -8.08
C THR A 126 5.55 1.12 -9.52
N ARG A 127 6.13 2.03 -10.28
CA ARG A 127 5.81 2.20 -11.69
C ARG A 127 6.37 1.02 -12.48
N GLY A 128 5.53 0.17 -13.10
CA GLY A 128 6.06 -1.03 -13.75
C GLY A 128 5.17 -1.65 -14.82
N ILE A 129 3.88 -1.65 -14.63
CA ILE A 129 2.97 -2.31 -15.59
C ILE A 129 3.07 -1.62 -16.96
N GLY A 130 3.35 -2.44 -17.99
CA GLY A 130 3.53 -1.97 -19.37
C GLY A 130 4.96 -1.56 -19.72
N LEU A 131 5.88 -1.56 -18.78
CA LEU A 131 7.28 -1.18 -19.03
C LEU A 131 8.23 -2.38 -19.29
N GLY A 132 7.78 -3.61 -19.13
CA GLY A 132 8.65 -4.79 -19.21
C GLY A 132 9.84 -4.67 -18.26
N HIS A 133 11.06 -4.79 -18.76
CA HIS A 133 12.28 -4.66 -17.96
C HIS A 133 12.82 -3.22 -17.85
N HIS A 134 12.17 -2.23 -18.45
CA HIS A 134 12.62 -0.85 -18.36
C HIS A 134 12.66 -0.37 -16.91
N HIS A 135 13.78 0.24 -16.53
CA HIS A 135 14.03 0.78 -15.20
C HIS A 135 13.88 -0.23 -14.05
N ILE A 136 14.07 -1.55 -14.33
CA ILE A 136 13.86 -2.61 -13.33
C ILE A 136 14.68 -2.38 -12.05
N GLN A 137 15.93 -1.93 -12.18
CA GLN A 137 16.80 -1.64 -11.03
C GLN A 137 16.20 -0.54 -10.13
N ARG A 138 15.69 0.56 -10.74
CA ARG A 138 15.05 1.64 -10.00
C ARG A 138 13.77 1.18 -9.33
N ARG A 139 12.95 0.37 -10.00
CA ARG A 139 11.70 -0.21 -9.48
C ARG A 139 11.98 -1.12 -8.28
N VAL A 140 12.93 -2.03 -8.40
CA VAL A 140 13.37 -2.92 -7.31
C VAL A 140 13.94 -2.09 -6.15
N HIS A 141 14.79 -1.10 -6.44
CA HIS A 141 15.36 -0.23 -5.42
C HIS A 141 14.27 0.55 -4.66
N THR A 142 13.24 1.02 -5.34
CA THR A 142 12.09 1.70 -4.72
C THR A 142 11.37 0.77 -3.74
N HIS A 143 11.04 -0.47 -4.15
CA HIS A 143 10.43 -1.46 -3.25
C HIS A 143 11.32 -1.79 -2.05
N ILE A 144 12.60 -2.07 -2.29
CA ILE A 144 13.56 -2.38 -1.22
C ILE A 144 13.64 -1.22 -0.22
N THR A 145 13.71 0.02 -0.69
CA THR A 145 13.78 1.20 0.18
C THR A 145 12.55 1.31 1.06
N ALA A 146 11.34 1.21 0.47
CA ALA A 146 10.09 1.30 1.21
C ALA A 146 9.91 0.13 2.20
N ILE A 147 10.11 -1.09 1.76
CA ILE A 147 9.95 -2.31 2.58
C ILE A 147 10.96 -2.31 3.73
N SER A 148 12.23 -2.00 3.46
CA SER A 148 13.26 -1.94 4.51
C SER A 148 12.96 -0.89 5.56
N SER A 149 12.42 0.28 5.17
CA SER A 149 11.97 1.31 6.10
C SER A 149 10.81 0.81 6.98
N ALA A 150 9.81 0.17 6.38
CA ALA A 150 8.69 -0.39 7.11
C ALA A 150 9.12 -1.49 8.10
N LEU A 151 9.98 -2.40 7.69
CA LEU A 151 10.48 -3.48 8.56
C LEU A 151 11.30 -2.93 9.73
N ARG A 152 12.14 -1.93 9.50
CA ARG A 152 12.90 -1.24 10.56
C ARG A 152 11.95 -0.59 11.57
N SER A 153 10.97 0.15 11.07
CA SER A 153 9.96 0.79 11.91
C SER A 153 9.18 -0.23 12.76
N THR A 154 8.84 -1.38 12.16
CA THR A 154 8.18 -2.48 12.88
C THR A 154 9.08 -3.05 13.97
N ALA A 155 10.35 -3.31 13.68
CA ALA A 155 11.31 -3.85 14.66
C ALA A 155 11.47 -2.91 15.87
N GLU A 156 11.51 -1.61 15.64
CA GLU A 156 11.62 -0.60 16.68
C GLU A 156 10.36 -0.45 17.55
N ARG A 157 9.17 -0.81 17.02
CA ARG A 157 7.86 -0.50 17.63
C ARG A 157 6.98 -1.73 17.86
N ALA A 158 7.50 -2.93 17.65
CA ALA A 158 6.72 -4.17 17.76
C ALA A 158 6.00 -4.30 19.10
N SER A 159 6.69 -4.01 20.21
CA SER A 159 6.12 -4.10 21.56
C SER A 159 4.96 -3.12 21.77
N SER A 160 5.04 -1.90 21.23
CA SER A 160 3.96 -0.91 21.32
C SER A 160 2.74 -1.33 20.50
N LEU A 161 2.95 -1.90 19.31
CA LEU A 161 1.88 -2.42 18.47
C LEU A 161 1.17 -3.62 19.12
N GLU A 162 1.92 -4.55 19.73
CA GLU A 162 1.35 -5.71 20.42
C GLU A 162 0.56 -5.32 21.68
N GLN A 163 1.05 -4.36 22.45
CA GLN A 163 0.33 -3.86 23.63
C GLN A 163 -1.05 -3.30 23.24
N VAL A 164 -1.14 -2.53 22.17
CA VAL A 164 -2.42 -1.92 21.76
C VAL A 164 -3.38 -2.96 21.20
N ARG A 165 -2.92 -3.99 20.50
CA ARG A 165 -3.78 -5.04 19.94
C ARG A 165 -4.60 -5.79 20.97
N SER A 166 -4.19 -5.82 22.21
CA SER A 166 -4.95 -6.46 23.29
C SER A 166 -6.15 -5.62 23.73
N PHE A 167 -6.27 -4.35 23.32
CA PHE A 167 -7.33 -3.41 23.73
C PHE A 167 -8.30 -3.06 22.61
N VAL A 168 -8.10 -3.55 21.38
CA VAL A 168 -8.95 -3.24 20.21
C VAL A 168 -9.61 -4.45 19.60
#